data_79debc25522d74a49a755de41f0f2572
#
_entry.id   79debc25522d74a49a755de41f0f2572
#
_cell.length_a   1.000
_cell.length_b   1.000
_cell.length_c   1.000
_cell.angle_alpha   90.00
_cell.angle_beta   90.00
_cell.angle_gamma   90.00
#
_symmetry.space_group_name_H-M   'P 1'
#
loop_
_entity.id
_entity.type
_entity.pdbx_description
1 polymer ?
#
loop_
_entity_poly.entity_id
_entity_poly.type
_entity_poly.pdbx_seq_one_letter_code
_entity_poly.pdbx_strand_id
1 'polypeptide(L)'
;DPKGRDEILDQIAGLREETGMTVILVSHSMEDVAKYVDRIIVMNKSRVMMDDEPGAVFRRYRELEEVGLAAPQITYIMHALREKGLAVDTDITSVEEARDAILHALAAQGRQDRGVGGSPC
;
A
#
# COMPACT_ATOMS: atom_id res chain seq x y z
N ASP A 1 -15.01 11.33 13.91
CA ASP A 1 -15.45 11.55 12.53
C ASP A 1 -14.26 11.28 11.58
N PRO A 2 -14.37 10.29 10.71
CA PRO A 2 -13.27 9.95 9.78
C PRO A 2 -12.83 11.12 8.90
N LYS A 3 -13.76 11.95 8.47
CA LYS A 3 -13.48 13.12 7.65
C LYS A 3 -12.68 14.19 8.39
N GLY A 4 -13.04 14.45 9.65
CA GLY A 4 -12.32 15.39 10.49
C GLY A 4 -10.90 14.92 10.79
N ARG A 5 -10.71 13.63 10.95
CA ARG A 5 -9.39 13.05 11.17
C ARG A 5 -8.49 13.21 9.94
N ASP A 6 -9.00 12.95 8.75
CA ASP A 6 -8.26 13.13 7.51
C ASP A 6 -7.83 14.60 7.31
N GLU A 7 -8.70 15.54 7.62
CA GLU A 7 -8.38 16.97 7.54
C GLU A 7 -7.23 17.36 8.47
N ILE A 8 -7.23 16.83 9.69
CA ILE A 8 -6.16 17.10 10.67
C ILE A 8 -4.84 16.49 10.19
N LEU A 9 -4.85 15.26 9.71
CA LEU A 9 -3.66 14.58 9.20
C LEU A 9 -3.10 15.27 7.96
N ASP A 10 -3.95 15.73 7.06
CA ASP A 10 -3.53 16.51 5.89
C ASP A 10 -2.87 17.82 6.29
N GLN A 11 -3.39 18.52 7.30
CA GLN A 11 -2.78 19.74 7.84
C GLN A 11 -1.40 19.48 8.45
N ILE A 12 -1.25 18.39 9.20
CA ILE A 12 0.03 17.99 9.78
C ILE A 12 1.04 17.64 8.68
N ALA A 13 0.62 16.95 7.64
CA ALA A 13 1.47 16.63 6.51
C ALA A 13 1.96 17.89 5.78
N GLY A 14 1.09 18.90 5.62
CA GLY A 14 1.44 20.19 5.05
C GLY A 14 2.47 20.95 5.91
N LEU A 15 2.27 20.96 7.22
CA LEU A 15 3.22 21.57 8.15
C LEU A 15 4.60 20.90 8.09
N ARG A 16 4.62 19.59 7.97
CA ARG A 16 5.86 18.84 7.83
C ARG A 16 6.64 19.26 6.57
N GLU A 17 5.96 19.40 5.45
CA GLU A 17 6.57 19.83 4.19
C GLU A 17 7.12 21.25 4.28
N GLU A 18 6.41 22.17 4.95
CA GLU A 18 6.83 23.55 5.10
C GLU A 18 7.98 23.74 6.08
N THR A 19 7.98 23.00 7.19
CA THR A 19 8.92 23.23 8.30
C THR A 19 10.05 22.20 8.38
N GLY A 20 9.93 21.08 7.68
CA GLY A 20 10.90 19.99 7.76
C GLY A 20 10.86 19.23 9.08
N MET A 21 9.80 19.40 9.88
CA MET A 21 9.67 18.75 11.20
C MET A 21 9.52 17.23 11.07
N THR A 22 9.95 16.51 12.09
CA THR A 22 9.70 15.08 12.22
C THR A 22 8.39 14.87 12.96
N VAL A 23 7.50 14.05 12.38
CA VAL A 23 6.20 13.74 12.98
C VAL A 23 6.16 12.25 13.31
N ILE A 24 5.74 11.93 14.52
CA ILE A 24 5.51 10.55 14.96
C ILE A 24 4.02 10.36 15.12
N LEU A 25 3.46 9.42 14.34
CA LEU A 25 2.05 9.06 14.39
C LEU A 25 1.92 7.70 15.06
N VAL A 26 1.17 7.64 16.15
CA VAL A 26 0.83 6.37 16.82
C VAL A 26 -0.61 6.02 16.47
N SER A 27 -0.81 4.92 15.78
CA SER A 27 -2.13 4.52 15.31
C SER A 27 -2.18 3.01 15.11
N HIS A 28 -3.38 2.45 15.18
CA HIS A 28 -3.68 1.09 14.77
C HIS A 28 -4.48 1.05 13.45
N SER A 29 -4.70 2.21 12.85
CA SER A 29 -5.35 2.32 11.54
C SER A 29 -4.30 2.22 10.45
N MET A 30 -4.20 1.07 9.81
CA MET A 30 -3.19 0.84 8.77
C MET A 30 -3.45 1.65 7.50
N GLU A 31 -4.70 2.03 7.25
CA GLU A 31 -5.06 2.91 6.13
C GLU A 31 -4.44 4.31 6.30
N ASP A 32 -4.54 4.89 7.49
CA ASP A 32 -3.94 6.19 7.79
C ASP A 32 -2.42 6.12 7.76
N VAL A 33 -1.86 5.06 8.35
CA VAL A 33 -0.42 4.84 8.38
C VAL A 33 0.12 4.72 6.95
N ALA A 34 -0.54 3.96 6.09
CA ALA A 34 -0.12 3.78 4.70
C ALA A 34 -0.12 5.09 3.92
N LYS A 35 -1.05 6.01 4.23
CA LYS A 35 -1.24 7.26 3.49
C LYS A 35 -0.22 8.34 3.87
N TYR A 36 0.17 8.42 5.14
CA TYR A 36 0.86 9.60 5.67
C TYR A 36 2.32 9.38 6.08
N VAL A 37 2.76 8.14 6.27
CA VAL A 37 4.09 7.89 6.85
C VAL A 37 5.11 7.40 5.83
N ASP A 38 6.39 7.70 6.09
CA ASP A 38 7.51 7.24 5.25
C ASP A 38 8.20 6.02 5.85
N ARG A 39 7.97 5.76 7.13
CA ARG A 39 8.61 4.66 7.87
C ARG A 39 7.64 4.14 8.90
N ILE A 40 7.56 2.82 9.02
CA ILE A 40 6.69 2.17 9.98
C ILE A 40 7.54 1.36 10.95
N ILE A 41 7.28 1.57 12.23
CA ILE A 41 7.85 0.76 13.30
C ILE A 41 6.71 -0.01 13.93
N VAL A 42 6.72 -1.33 13.80
CA VAL A 42 5.73 -2.21 14.41
C VAL A 42 6.28 -2.73 15.73
N MET A 43 5.53 -2.50 16.80
CA MET A 43 5.92 -2.97 18.13
C MET A 43 5.00 -4.09 18.59
N ASN A 44 5.58 -5.09 19.21
CA ASN A 44 4.86 -6.21 19.83
C ASN A 44 5.59 -6.65 21.09
N LYS A 45 4.87 -6.80 22.18
CA LYS A 45 5.41 -7.23 23.49
C LYS A 45 6.63 -6.41 23.92
N SER A 46 6.54 -5.09 23.81
CA SER A 46 7.58 -4.13 24.17
C SER A 46 8.87 -4.25 23.35
N ARG A 47 8.80 -4.86 22.17
CA ARG A 47 9.94 -5.00 21.26
C ARG A 47 9.57 -4.50 19.85
N VAL A 48 10.58 -4.03 19.14
CA VAL A 48 10.41 -3.70 17.72
C VAL A 48 10.38 -5.01 16.92
N MET A 49 9.26 -5.25 16.26
CA MET A 49 9.05 -6.43 15.41
C MET A 49 9.46 -6.16 13.97
N MET A 50 9.12 -4.98 13.46
CA MET A 50 9.47 -4.52 12.12
C MET A 50 9.84 -3.05 12.15
N ASP A 51 10.72 -2.64 11.27
CA ASP A 51 11.13 -1.24 11.09
C ASP A 51 11.56 -1.06 9.64
N ASP A 52 10.65 -0.58 8.80
CA ASP A 52 10.90 -0.46 7.38
C ASP A 52 9.93 0.52 6.72
N GLU A 53 10.06 0.69 5.41
CA GLU A 53 9.13 1.46 4.59
C GLU A 53 7.74 0.79 4.55
N PRO A 54 6.66 1.58 4.30
CA PRO A 54 5.31 1.02 4.28
C PRO A 54 5.14 -0.17 3.34
N GLY A 55 5.66 -0.10 2.12
CA GLY A 55 5.56 -1.20 1.15
C GLY A 55 6.17 -2.49 1.67
N ALA A 56 7.36 -2.40 2.28
CA ALA A 56 8.07 -3.55 2.83
C ALA A 56 7.35 -4.16 4.04
N VAL A 57 6.82 -3.31 4.93
CA VAL A 57 6.06 -3.75 6.11
C VAL A 57 4.76 -4.45 5.70
N PHE A 58 3.99 -3.86 4.80
CA PHE A 58 2.70 -4.42 4.39
C PHE A 58 2.85 -5.65 3.50
N ARG A 59 3.96 -5.82 2.82
CA ARG A 59 4.26 -7.08 2.12
C ARG A 59 4.28 -8.26 3.09
N ARG A 60 4.67 -8.02 4.34
CA ARG A 60 4.70 -9.01 5.43
C ARG A 60 3.36 -9.03 6.20
N TYR A 61 2.24 -8.91 5.50
CA TYR A 61 0.91 -8.81 6.11
C TYR A 61 0.54 -10.02 6.97
N ARG A 62 1.05 -11.20 6.65
CA ARG A 62 0.79 -12.42 7.44
C ARG A 62 1.38 -12.32 8.84
N GLU A 63 2.58 -11.74 8.96
CA GLU A 63 3.21 -11.51 10.26
C GLU A 63 2.45 -10.45 11.06
N LEU A 64 1.92 -9.41 10.39
CA LEU A 64 1.08 -8.41 11.03
C LEU A 64 -0.21 -9.03 11.58
N GLU A 65 -0.83 -9.92 10.82
CA GLU A 65 -2.04 -10.63 11.24
C GLU A 65 -1.79 -11.49 12.48
N GLU A 66 -0.63 -12.11 12.61
CA GLU A 66 -0.26 -12.91 13.76
C GLU A 66 -0.27 -12.13 15.07
N VAL A 67 -0.02 -10.82 15.02
CA VAL A 67 -0.01 -9.95 16.19
C VAL A 67 -1.28 -9.09 16.29
N GLY A 68 -2.33 -9.42 15.54
CA GLY A 68 -3.62 -8.75 15.61
C GLY A 68 -3.72 -7.47 14.79
N LEU A 69 -2.77 -7.20 13.91
CA LEU A 69 -2.80 -6.09 12.98
C LEU A 69 -3.23 -6.58 11.59
N ALA A 70 -3.55 -5.65 10.71
CA ALA A 70 -3.88 -5.96 9.33
C ALA A 70 -3.19 -4.97 8.40
N ALA A 71 -2.90 -5.37 7.17
CA ALA A 71 -2.44 -4.45 6.14
C ALA A 71 -3.64 -3.64 5.60
N PRO A 72 -3.40 -2.54 4.87
CA PRO A 72 -4.46 -1.85 4.15
C PRO A 72 -5.17 -2.80 3.17
N GLN A 73 -6.45 -2.57 2.91
CA GLN A 73 -7.22 -3.41 2.00
C GLN A 73 -6.59 -3.55 0.62
N ILE A 74 -5.98 -2.47 0.14
CA ILE A 74 -5.34 -2.48 -1.18
C ILE A 74 -4.18 -3.48 -1.25
N THR A 75 -3.48 -3.72 -0.16
CA THR A 75 -2.41 -4.72 -0.09
C THR A 75 -2.94 -6.12 -0.42
N TYR A 76 -4.05 -6.51 0.20
CA TYR A 76 -4.67 -7.82 -0.07
C TYR A 76 -5.16 -7.95 -1.50
N ILE A 77 -5.74 -6.88 -2.05
CA ILE A 77 -6.23 -6.85 -3.42
C ILE A 77 -5.07 -7.04 -4.40
N MET A 78 -3.97 -6.33 -4.22
CA MET A 78 -2.82 -6.43 -5.12
C MET A 78 -2.15 -7.81 -5.07
N HIS A 79 -2.04 -8.40 -3.88
CA HIS A 79 -1.54 -9.77 -3.73
C HIS A 79 -2.45 -10.79 -4.42
N ALA A 80 -3.77 -10.66 -4.25
CA ALA A 80 -4.74 -11.56 -4.88
C ALA A 80 -4.69 -11.46 -6.41
N LEU A 81 -4.56 -10.26 -6.96
CA LEU A 81 -4.44 -10.05 -8.40
C LEU A 81 -3.16 -10.67 -8.95
N ARG A 82 -2.06 -10.54 -8.25
CA ARG A 82 -0.79 -11.15 -8.65
C ARG A 82 -0.86 -12.67 -8.63
N GLU A 83 -1.49 -13.26 -7.63
CA GLU A 83 -1.71 -14.71 -7.56
C GLU A 83 -2.57 -15.23 -8.72
N LYS A 84 -3.48 -14.41 -9.23
CA LYS A 84 -4.32 -14.73 -10.39
C LYS A 84 -3.63 -14.49 -11.72
N GLY A 85 -2.38 -14.06 -11.71
CA GLY A 85 -1.56 -13.92 -12.91
C GLY A 85 -1.48 -12.50 -13.49
N LEU A 86 -2.06 -11.50 -12.83
CA LEU A 86 -1.93 -10.12 -13.27
C LEU A 86 -0.56 -9.57 -12.83
N ALA A 87 0.18 -8.98 -13.76
CA ALA A 87 1.53 -8.47 -13.50
C ALA A 87 1.47 -7.10 -12.80
N VAL A 88 1.17 -7.10 -11.51
CA VAL A 88 1.11 -5.90 -10.66
C VAL A 88 2.10 -6.00 -9.52
N ASP A 89 2.58 -4.84 -9.06
CA ASP A 89 3.49 -4.73 -7.93
C ASP A 89 2.69 -4.85 -6.62
N THR A 90 3.19 -5.64 -5.68
CA THR A 90 2.56 -5.81 -4.36
C THR A 90 3.04 -4.80 -3.32
N ASP A 91 3.98 -3.92 -3.65
CA ASP A 91 4.47 -2.86 -2.77
C ASP A 91 3.57 -1.63 -2.74
N ILE A 92 2.54 -1.62 -3.55
CA ILE A 92 1.60 -0.51 -3.68
C ILE A 92 0.76 -0.37 -2.41
N THR A 93 0.71 0.84 -1.86
CA THR A 93 0.00 1.15 -0.61
C THR A 93 -1.13 2.16 -0.76
N SER A 94 -1.32 2.74 -1.96
CA SER A 94 -2.41 3.68 -2.24
C SER A 94 -3.35 3.17 -3.32
N VAL A 95 -4.61 3.60 -3.24
CA VAL A 95 -5.64 3.22 -4.22
C VAL A 95 -5.32 3.79 -5.60
N GLU A 96 -4.78 5.00 -5.65
CA GLU A 96 -4.43 5.69 -6.90
C GLU A 96 -3.32 4.95 -7.65
N GLU A 97 -2.26 4.57 -6.95
CA GLU A 97 -1.18 3.78 -7.53
C GLU A 97 -1.66 2.40 -7.99
N ALA A 98 -2.54 1.77 -7.20
CA ALA A 98 -3.13 0.49 -7.55
C ALA A 98 -3.96 0.57 -8.82
N ARG A 99 -4.79 1.60 -8.94
CA ARG A 99 -5.59 1.85 -10.13
C ARG A 99 -4.69 1.94 -11.37
N ASP A 100 -3.65 2.76 -11.30
CA ASP A 100 -2.75 2.97 -12.44
C ASP A 100 -2.00 1.68 -12.80
N ALA A 101 -1.53 0.93 -11.81
CA ALA A 101 -0.85 -0.35 -12.02
C ALA A 101 -1.76 -1.39 -12.65
N ILE A 102 -3.01 -1.49 -12.19
CA ILE A 102 -4.00 -2.43 -12.73
C ILE A 102 -4.33 -2.09 -14.18
N LEU A 103 -4.60 -0.82 -14.47
CA LEU A 103 -4.91 -0.36 -15.83
C LEU A 103 -3.74 -0.63 -16.79
N HIS A 104 -2.52 -0.37 -16.35
CA HIS A 104 -1.32 -0.64 -17.12
C HIS A 104 -1.14 -2.13 -17.40
N ALA A 105 -1.33 -2.98 -16.39
CA ALA A 105 -1.20 -4.44 -16.53
C ALA A 105 -2.27 -5.01 -17.46
N LEU A 106 -3.52 -4.54 -17.38
CA LEU A 106 -4.60 -4.97 -18.27
C LEU A 106 -4.35 -4.54 -19.71
N ALA A 107 -3.84 -3.33 -19.93
CA ALA A 107 -3.50 -2.86 -21.27
C ALA A 107 -2.36 -3.69 -21.91
N ALA A 108 -1.36 -4.07 -21.13
CA ALA A 108 -0.28 -4.93 -21.59
C ALA A 108 -0.77 -6.34 -21.94
N GLN A 109 -1.67 -6.91 -21.13
CA GLN A 109 -2.27 -8.21 -21.38
C GLN A 109 -3.13 -8.21 -22.65
N GLY A 110 -3.93 -7.17 -22.85
CA GLY A 110 -4.73 -7.02 -24.05
C GLY A 110 -3.93 -6.87 -25.34
N ARG A 111 -2.69 -6.38 -25.26
CA ARG A 111 -1.77 -6.34 -26.41
C ARG A 111 -1.23 -7.72 -26.74
N GLN A 112 -0.93 -8.55 -25.76
CA GLN A 112 -0.47 -9.92 -25.97
C GLN A 112 -1.56 -10.78 -26.60
N ASP A 113 -2.80 -10.66 -26.16
CA ASP A 113 -3.94 -11.40 -26.73
C ASP A 113 -4.19 -11.01 -28.19
N ARG A 114 -3.99 -9.75 -28.55
CA ARG A 114 -4.13 -9.29 -29.94
C ARG A 114 -2.98 -9.74 -30.84
N GLY A 115 -1.81 -9.99 -30.26
CA GLY A 115 -0.64 -10.47 -31.00
C GLY A 115 -0.70 -11.95 -31.36
N VAL A 116 -1.51 -12.74 -30.68
CA VAL A 116 -1.65 -14.16 -30.92
C VAL A 116 -2.76 -14.47 -31.95
N GLY A 117 -3.65 -13.53 -32.20
CA GLY A 117 -4.75 -13.68 -33.16
C GLY A 117 -4.38 -13.41 -34.60
N GLY A 118 -3.12 -13.28 -34.94
CA GLY A 118 -2.67 -12.89 -36.27
C GLY A 118 -1.87 -13.95 -37.02
N SER A 119 -2.35 -15.19 -37.08
CA SER A 119 -1.78 -16.13 -38.05
C SER A 119 -2.85 -16.64 -38.98
N PRO A 120 -3.00 -16.02 -40.14
CA PRO A 120 -3.70 -16.70 -41.21
C PRO A 120 -2.75 -17.68 -41.83
N CYS A 121 -3.07 -18.88 -41.88
CA CYS A 121 -2.42 -19.77 -42.82
C CYS A 121 -3.05 -20.01 -43.93
#